data_ca09cbbc603d2b5112a184a2453411ce
#
_entry.id   ca09cbbc603d2b5112a184a2453411ce
#
_cell.length_a   1.000
_cell.length_b   1.000
_cell.length_c   1.000
_cell.angle_alpha   90.00
_cell.angle_beta   90.00
_cell.angle_gamma   90.00
#
_symmetry.space_group_name_H-M   'P 1'
#
loop_
_entity.id
_entity.type
_entity.pdbx_description
1 polymer ?
#
loop_
_entity_poly.entity_id
_entity_poly.type
_entity_poly.pdbx_seq_one_letter_code
_entity_poly.pdbx_strand_id
1 'polypeptide(L)'
;MHLVTTNESKVLVDCGAKPTSNRNEVQPFFAAPEMLPLDNIDAVVITHAHVDHIGMLPVLFKFGYKGPVYCTQPTRDLMTLLQMDYIKVAQAEGNEAPYSKSDIQECIKHVVDVNWGEKTDIAPDIKMTMENAGHILGSSSVYMQIGEGRDEHKLLFSGDIKYEKSWLFDAATVRFNKVDTLVVESTYGGPQSIQPTRQQATQDLQDLIVDTLSR
;
A
#
# COMPACT_ATOMS: atom_id res chain seq x y z
N MET A 1 5.39 -5.11 2.60
CA MET A 1 5.32 -4.84 4.06
C MET A 1 6.71 -4.45 4.53
N HIS A 2 6.86 -3.29 5.17
CA HIS A 2 8.11 -2.76 5.69
C HIS A 2 7.91 -2.28 7.13
N LEU A 3 8.84 -2.59 8.03
CA LEU A 3 8.84 -2.09 9.40
C LEU A 3 9.91 -0.99 9.54
N VAL A 4 9.46 0.19 9.89
CA VAL A 4 10.33 1.32 10.28
C VAL A 4 10.45 1.30 11.79
N THR A 5 11.68 1.21 12.28
CA THR A 5 11.96 1.19 13.73
C THR A 5 12.94 2.28 14.06
N THR A 6 12.61 3.06 15.08
CA THR A 6 13.46 4.05 15.71
C THR A 6 13.77 3.61 17.15
N ASN A 7 14.40 4.48 17.94
CA ASN A 7 14.56 4.23 19.37
C ASN A 7 13.25 4.38 20.16
N GLU A 8 12.26 5.09 19.61
CA GLU A 8 11.01 5.45 20.30
C GLU A 8 9.77 4.86 19.64
N SER A 9 9.84 4.52 18.34
CA SER A 9 8.65 4.18 17.55
C SER A 9 8.84 2.99 16.63
N LYS A 10 7.71 2.32 16.32
CA LYS A 10 7.60 1.29 15.29
C LYS A 10 6.41 1.56 14.39
N VAL A 11 6.66 1.78 13.11
CA VAL A 11 5.62 2.03 12.11
C VAL A 11 5.70 0.99 11.01
N LEU A 12 4.56 0.37 10.70
CA LEU A 12 4.45 -0.58 9.62
C LEU A 12 3.94 0.13 8.36
N VAL A 13 4.61 -0.09 7.21
CA VAL A 13 4.16 0.40 5.91
C VAL A 13 3.71 -0.80 5.08
N ASP A 14 2.44 -0.80 4.70
CA ASP A 14 1.68 -1.85 4.02
C ASP A 14 1.66 -3.19 4.77
N CYS A 15 0.61 -3.97 4.55
CA CYS A 15 0.41 -5.30 5.11
C CYS A 15 -0.37 -6.17 4.11
N GLY A 16 0.30 -6.59 3.05
CA GLY A 16 -0.30 -7.26 1.91
C GLY A 16 -0.19 -8.77 1.91
N ALA A 17 -0.95 -9.40 1.04
CA ALA A 17 -0.82 -10.81 0.68
C ALA A 17 0.16 -10.95 -0.49
N LYS A 18 1.02 -11.96 -0.45
CA LYS A 18 1.91 -12.26 -1.58
C LYS A 18 1.09 -12.83 -2.74
N PRO A 19 1.16 -12.26 -3.94
CA PRO A 19 0.49 -12.81 -5.12
C PRO A 19 1.25 -14.06 -5.58
N THR A 20 0.86 -15.25 -5.09
CA THR A 20 1.48 -16.53 -5.43
C THR A 20 0.42 -17.61 -5.51
N SER A 21 0.63 -18.60 -6.39
CA SER A 21 -0.16 -19.83 -6.45
C SER A 21 0.16 -20.80 -5.30
N ASN A 22 1.29 -20.61 -4.61
CA ASN A 22 1.64 -21.41 -3.45
C ASN A 22 0.97 -20.85 -2.19
N ARG A 23 -0.10 -21.49 -1.77
CA ARG A 23 -0.94 -21.06 -0.63
C ARG A 23 -0.19 -20.94 0.69
N ASN A 24 0.87 -21.72 0.91
CA ASN A 24 1.69 -21.66 2.11
C ASN A 24 2.57 -20.40 2.18
N GLU A 25 2.68 -19.66 1.06
CA GLU A 25 3.47 -18.46 0.94
C GLU A 25 2.66 -17.16 0.81
N VAL A 26 1.31 -17.25 0.80
CA VAL A 26 0.43 -16.09 0.61
C VAL A 26 0.51 -15.12 1.79
N GLN A 27 0.69 -15.65 2.99
CA GLN A 27 0.68 -14.83 4.21
C GLN A 27 2.07 -14.26 4.49
N PRO A 28 2.18 -12.97 4.86
CA PRO A 28 3.43 -12.42 5.35
C PRO A 28 3.83 -13.14 6.64
N PHE A 29 5.12 -13.34 6.82
CA PHE A 29 5.64 -13.88 8.07
C PHE A 29 5.61 -12.80 9.15
N PHE A 30 4.60 -12.85 10.03
CA PHE A 30 4.59 -12.07 11.28
C PHE A 30 5.59 -12.61 12.32
N ALA A 31 6.50 -13.48 11.89
CA ALA A 31 7.48 -14.14 12.75
C ALA A 31 8.77 -13.33 12.94
N ALA A 32 8.87 -12.13 12.37
CA ALA A 32 9.98 -11.24 12.69
C ALA A 32 9.87 -10.81 14.16
N PRO A 33 10.84 -11.14 15.03
CA PRO A 33 10.77 -10.82 16.46
C PRO A 33 10.54 -9.33 16.72
N GLU A 34 11.01 -8.48 15.81
CA GLU A 34 10.91 -7.03 15.88
C GLU A 34 9.46 -6.52 15.78
N MET A 35 8.57 -7.30 15.15
CA MET A 35 7.14 -6.98 15.04
C MET A 35 6.36 -7.36 16.29
N LEU A 36 6.91 -8.23 17.13
CA LEU A 36 6.17 -8.73 18.29
C LEU A 36 6.64 -8.07 19.59
N PRO A 37 5.73 -7.90 20.56
CA PRO A 37 4.29 -8.05 20.41
C PRO A 37 3.69 -6.95 19.52
N LEU A 38 2.54 -7.22 18.88
CA LEU A 38 1.89 -6.25 17.95
C LEU A 38 1.46 -4.95 18.64
N ASP A 39 1.26 -4.97 19.94
CA ASP A 39 0.96 -3.78 20.76
C ASP A 39 2.11 -2.73 20.76
N ASN A 40 3.31 -3.12 20.34
CA ASN A 40 4.45 -2.23 20.21
C ASN A 40 4.51 -1.52 18.84
N ILE A 41 3.59 -1.80 17.93
CA ILE A 41 3.44 -1.08 16.66
C ILE A 41 2.59 0.15 16.91
N ASP A 42 3.18 1.34 16.78
CA ASP A 42 2.52 2.61 17.03
C ASP A 42 1.50 2.96 15.95
N ALA A 43 1.81 2.63 14.70
CA ALA A 43 0.94 2.92 13.56
C ALA A 43 1.17 1.96 12.39
N VAL A 44 0.13 1.82 11.57
CA VAL A 44 0.22 1.23 10.23
C VAL A 44 -0.11 2.29 9.20
N VAL A 45 0.66 2.36 8.12
CA VAL A 45 0.45 3.27 7.00
C VAL A 45 0.19 2.44 5.75
N ILE A 46 -0.89 2.73 5.02
CA ILE A 46 -1.25 2.03 3.79
C ILE A 46 -1.06 2.97 2.60
N THR A 47 -0.22 2.56 1.66
CA THR A 47 0.07 3.33 0.45
C THR A 47 -1.11 3.34 -0.53
N HIS A 48 -1.73 2.19 -0.76
CA HIS A 48 -2.88 2.03 -1.65
C HIS A 48 -3.61 0.70 -1.43
N ALA A 49 -4.73 0.49 -2.13
CA ALA A 49 -5.67 -0.58 -1.82
C ALA A 49 -5.45 -1.90 -2.58
N HIS A 50 -4.34 -2.12 -3.30
CA HIS A 50 -4.10 -3.43 -3.90
C HIS A 50 -3.86 -4.52 -2.85
N VAL A 51 -4.26 -5.77 -3.16
CA VAL A 51 -4.27 -6.90 -2.22
C VAL A 51 -2.88 -7.23 -1.68
N ASP A 52 -1.85 -7.04 -2.47
CA ASP A 52 -0.45 -7.20 -2.07
C ASP A 52 0.06 -6.08 -1.12
N HIS A 53 -0.75 -5.04 -0.89
CA HIS A 53 -0.50 -3.96 0.08
C HIS A 53 -1.44 -3.99 1.28
N ILE A 54 -2.68 -4.50 1.13
CA ILE A 54 -3.70 -4.47 2.20
C ILE A 54 -4.25 -5.84 2.59
N GLY A 55 -3.97 -6.89 1.81
CA GLY A 55 -4.68 -8.16 1.90
C GLY A 55 -4.53 -8.89 3.23
N MET A 56 -3.50 -8.60 4.02
CA MET A 56 -3.29 -9.20 5.35
C MET A 56 -3.47 -8.21 6.51
N LEU A 57 -3.84 -6.98 6.24
CA LEU A 57 -4.06 -5.98 7.29
C LEU A 57 -5.07 -6.43 8.36
N PRO A 58 -6.25 -7.04 8.04
CA PRO A 58 -7.17 -7.51 9.05
C PRO A 58 -6.61 -8.61 9.96
N VAL A 59 -5.57 -9.32 9.53
CA VAL A 59 -4.88 -10.33 10.33
C VAL A 59 -4.19 -9.71 11.54
N LEU A 60 -3.65 -8.48 11.41
CA LEU A 60 -3.07 -7.76 12.56
C LEU A 60 -4.11 -7.57 13.68
N PHE A 61 -5.33 -7.17 13.30
CA PHE A 61 -6.43 -6.97 14.25
C PHE A 61 -6.91 -8.28 14.87
N LYS A 62 -6.99 -9.35 14.08
CA LYS A 62 -7.27 -10.70 14.59
C LYS A 62 -6.28 -11.14 15.67
N PHE A 63 -5.02 -10.73 15.55
CA PHE A 63 -3.96 -11.05 16.51
C PHE A 63 -3.68 -9.94 17.54
N GLY A 64 -4.58 -8.95 17.67
CA GLY A 64 -4.60 -8.04 18.81
C GLY A 64 -4.02 -6.66 18.57
N TYR A 65 -3.63 -6.29 17.34
CA TYR A 65 -3.29 -4.90 17.02
C TYR A 65 -4.48 -3.98 17.30
N LYS A 66 -4.21 -2.81 17.91
CA LYS A 66 -5.23 -1.82 18.29
C LYS A 66 -4.85 -0.39 17.92
N GLY A 67 -3.72 -0.21 17.28
CA GLY A 67 -3.24 1.09 16.86
C GLY A 67 -3.96 1.64 15.64
N PRO A 68 -3.66 2.89 15.24
CA PRO A 68 -4.25 3.54 14.07
C PRO A 68 -3.71 2.97 12.76
N VAL A 69 -4.55 3.06 11.71
CA VAL A 69 -4.19 2.78 10.32
C VAL A 69 -4.38 4.06 9.51
N TYR A 70 -3.32 4.61 8.98
CA TYR A 70 -3.36 5.84 8.19
C TYR A 70 -3.42 5.52 6.70
N CYS A 71 -4.38 6.08 5.99
CA CYS A 71 -4.48 6.02 4.54
C CYS A 71 -5.37 7.16 4.01
N THR A 72 -5.45 7.31 2.69
CA THR A 72 -6.43 8.23 2.09
C THR A 72 -7.85 7.65 2.16
N GLN A 73 -8.87 8.50 2.18
CA GLN A 73 -10.27 8.06 2.17
C GLN A 73 -10.59 7.10 1.03
N PRO A 74 -10.21 7.36 -0.24
CA PRO A 74 -10.48 6.41 -1.31
C PRO A 74 -9.79 5.06 -1.11
N THR A 75 -8.57 5.03 -0.55
CA THR A 75 -7.88 3.80 -0.19
C THR A 75 -8.66 3.01 0.85
N ARG A 76 -9.18 3.65 1.91
CA ARG A 76 -10.04 3.01 2.92
C ARG A 76 -11.26 2.34 2.29
N ASP A 77 -11.96 3.06 1.41
CA ASP A 77 -13.21 2.58 0.82
C ASP A 77 -12.95 1.38 -0.12
N LEU A 78 -11.90 1.46 -0.95
CA LEU A 78 -11.47 0.36 -1.82
C LEU A 78 -10.93 -0.83 -1.02
N MET A 79 -10.15 -0.59 0.03
CA MET A 79 -9.59 -1.63 0.90
C MET A 79 -10.69 -2.48 1.52
N THR A 80 -11.76 -1.85 2.02
CA THR A 80 -12.91 -2.56 2.58
C THR A 80 -13.55 -3.49 1.54
N LEU A 81 -13.76 -2.99 0.33
CA LEU A 81 -14.34 -3.76 -0.78
C LEU A 81 -13.47 -4.97 -1.14
N LEU A 82 -12.18 -4.76 -1.33
CA LEU A 82 -11.24 -5.80 -1.77
C LEU A 82 -11.00 -6.86 -0.69
N GLN A 83 -10.93 -6.48 0.58
CA GLN A 83 -10.82 -7.44 1.68
C GLN A 83 -12.08 -8.31 1.82
N MET A 84 -13.27 -7.73 1.61
CA MET A 84 -14.51 -8.49 1.59
C MET A 84 -14.59 -9.44 0.38
N ASP A 85 -14.08 -9.02 -0.77
CA ASP A 85 -14.00 -9.86 -1.95
C ASP A 85 -12.99 -11.00 -1.77
N TYR A 86 -11.84 -10.73 -1.15
CA TYR A 86 -10.86 -11.76 -0.80
C TYR A 86 -11.47 -12.92 0.00
N ILE A 87 -12.34 -12.62 0.99
CA ILE A 87 -13.05 -13.68 1.74
C ILE A 87 -13.95 -14.49 0.80
N LYS A 88 -14.70 -13.84 -0.11
CA LYS A 88 -15.59 -14.53 -1.05
C LYS A 88 -14.84 -15.42 -2.02
N VAL A 89 -13.73 -14.93 -2.56
CA VAL A 89 -12.87 -15.70 -3.48
C VAL A 89 -12.29 -16.93 -2.77
N ALA A 90 -11.74 -16.76 -1.56
CA ALA A 90 -11.23 -17.87 -0.77
C ALA A 90 -12.32 -18.94 -0.54
N GLN A 91 -13.53 -18.54 -0.16
CA GLN A 91 -14.65 -19.46 0.05
C GLN A 91 -15.09 -20.16 -1.24
N ALA A 92 -15.14 -19.45 -2.37
CA ALA A 92 -15.49 -20.02 -3.68
C ALA A 92 -14.47 -21.07 -4.14
N GLU A 93 -13.21 -20.90 -3.75
CA GLU A 93 -12.13 -21.86 -4.02
C GLU A 93 -12.06 -23.01 -2.98
N GLY A 94 -12.99 -23.06 -2.01
CA GLY A 94 -13.01 -24.06 -0.95
C GLY A 94 -11.92 -23.87 0.12
N ASN A 95 -11.46 -22.64 0.30
CA ASN A 95 -10.44 -22.29 1.27
C ASN A 95 -11.02 -21.50 2.45
N GLU A 96 -10.33 -21.55 3.57
CA GLU A 96 -10.55 -20.62 4.67
C GLU A 96 -9.79 -19.31 4.41
N ALA A 97 -10.49 -18.18 4.56
CA ALA A 97 -9.84 -16.89 4.57
C ALA A 97 -9.03 -16.70 5.87
N PRO A 98 -7.89 -16.01 5.86
CA PRO A 98 -7.04 -15.84 7.04
C PRO A 98 -7.70 -14.97 8.14
N TYR A 99 -8.75 -14.24 7.79
CA TYR A 99 -9.52 -13.35 8.65
C TYR A 99 -11.02 -13.40 8.33
N SER A 100 -11.83 -12.88 9.23
CA SER A 100 -13.28 -12.80 9.12
C SER A 100 -13.77 -11.38 8.77
N LYS A 101 -15.09 -11.26 8.50
CA LYS A 101 -15.73 -9.95 8.32
C LYS A 101 -15.63 -9.06 9.55
N SER A 102 -15.64 -9.65 10.76
CA SER A 102 -15.49 -8.89 12.01
C SER A 102 -14.08 -8.29 12.14
N ASP A 103 -13.05 -8.99 11.67
CA ASP A 103 -11.68 -8.48 11.67
C ASP A 103 -11.52 -7.30 10.72
N ILE A 104 -12.18 -7.33 9.54
CA ILE A 104 -12.25 -6.19 8.63
C ILE A 104 -12.97 -5.01 9.30
N GLN A 105 -14.12 -5.25 9.94
CA GLN A 105 -14.88 -4.20 10.62
C GLN A 105 -14.06 -3.56 11.74
N GLU A 106 -13.29 -4.35 12.48
CA GLU A 106 -12.41 -3.83 13.52
C GLU A 106 -11.30 -2.98 12.91
N CYS A 107 -10.64 -3.47 11.85
CA CYS A 107 -9.63 -2.72 11.10
C CYS A 107 -10.15 -1.34 10.67
N ILE A 108 -11.33 -1.29 10.05
CA ILE A 108 -11.91 -0.03 9.54
C ILE A 108 -12.21 0.99 10.63
N LYS A 109 -12.56 0.58 11.84
CA LYS A 109 -12.76 1.50 12.98
C LYS A 109 -11.48 2.21 13.39
N HIS A 110 -10.33 1.64 13.11
CA HIS A 110 -9.02 2.18 13.44
C HIS A 110 -8.41 3.01 12.30
N VAL A 111 -9.09 3.14 11.16
CA VAL A 111 -8.59 3.94 10.04
C VAL A 111 -8.74 5.43 10.33
N VAL A 112 -7.65 6.14 10.11
CA VAL A 112 -7.56 7.60 10.16
C VAL A 112 -7.32 8.11 8.73
N ASP A 113 -8.28 8.83 8.19
CA ASP A 113 -8.18 9.42 6.85
C ASP A 113 -7.18 10.57 6.84
N VAL A 114 -6.26 10.55 5.88
CA VAL A 114 -5.24 11.59 5.67
C VAL A 114 -5.38 12.18 4.27
N ASN A 115 -5.28 13.50 4.15
CA ASN A 115 -5.28 14.17 2.84
C ASN A 115 -3.85 14.24 2.27
N TRP A 116 -3.74 14.26 0.95
CA TRP A 116 -2.46 14.52 0.29
C TRP A 116 -1.92 15.91 0.67
N GLY A 117 -0.62 15.98 0.95
CA GLY A 117 0.06 17.19 1.40
C GLY A 117 -0.14 17.54 2.88
N GLU A 118 -0.98 16.80 3.59
CA GLU A 118 -1.20 16.98 5.03
C GLU A 118 -0.05 16.35 5.83
N LYS A 119 0.57 17.13 6.70
CA LYS A 119 1.59 16.64 7.62
C LYS A 119 0.93 16.15 8.89
N THR A 120 1.09 14.89 9.20
CA THR A 120 0.44 14.18 10.30
C THR A 120 1.48 13.57 11.23
N ASP A 121 1.37 13.79 12.53
CA ASP A 121 2.15 13.06 13.54
C ASP A 121 1.56 11.66 13.69
N ILE A 122 2.34 10.61 13.38
CA ILE A 122 1.87 9.21 13.39
C ILE A 122 2.49 8.37 14.49
N ALA A 123 3.59 8.84 15.07
CA ALA A 123 4.30 8.23 16.19
C ALA A 123 5.12 9.31 16.92
N PRO A 124 5.65 9.08 18.14
CA PRO A 124 6.33 10.08 18.94
C PRO A 124 7.41 10.89 18.22
N ASP A 125 8.20 10.22 17.38
CA ASP A 125 9.32 10.82 16.64
C ASP A 125 9.16 10.74 15.11
N ILE A 126 7.94 10.42 14.59
CA ILE A 126 7.68 10.25 13.15
C ILE A 126 6.51 11.13 12.70
N LYS A 127 6.80 12.03 11.76
CA LYS A 127 5.79 12.81 11.01
C LYS A 127 5.70 12.29 9.58
N MET A 128 4.49 12.16 9.09
CA MET A 128 4.19 11.62 7.76
C MET A 128 3.51 12.67 6.89
N THR A 129 3.83 12.64 5.60
CA THR A 129 3.07 13.33 4.55
C THR A 129 2.82 12.35 3.42
N MET A 130 1.57 12.22 3.00
CA MET A 130 1.19 11.45 1.81
C MET A 130 1.10 12.36 0.60
N GLU A 131 1.58 11.89 -0.57
CA GLU A 131 1.45 12.58 -1.85
C GLU A 131 0.89 11.61 -2.91
N ASN A 132 0.18 12.14 -3.89
CA ASN A 132 -0.41 11.33 -4.97
C ASN A 132 0.67 10.50 -5.69
N ALA A 133 0.52 9.19 -5.70
CA ALA A 133 1.41 8.27 -6.43
C ALA A 133 1.01 8.04 -7.90
N GLY A 134 -0.17 8.50 -8.33
CA GLY A 134 -0.64 8.42 -9.71
C GLY A 134 -1.04 7.03 -10.20
N HIS A 135 -0.98 6.01 -9.35
CA HIS A 135 -1.13 4.60 -9.70
C HIS A 135 -2.61 4.17 -9.79
N ILE A 136 -3.33 4.27 -8.69
CA ILE A 136 -4.78 4.04 -8.61
C ILE A 136 -5.45 5.13 -7.78
N LEU A 137 -6.78 5.11 -7.70
CA LEU A 137 -7.55 6.04 -6.89
C LEU A 137 -7.10 5.98 -5.42
N GLY A 138 -6.68 7.12 -4.87
CA GLY A 138 -6.20 7.24 -3.49
C GLY A 138 -4.76 6.77 -3.24
N SER A 139 -4.06 6.23 -4.25
CA SER A 139 -2.68 5.77 -4.09
C SER A 139 -1.74 6.89 -3.67
N SER A 140 -0.83 6.58 -2.75
CA SER A 140 0.06 7.56 -2.14
C SER A 140 1.50 7.07 -2.07
N SER A 141 2.45 7.98 -2.34
CA SER A 141 3.80 7.88 -1.83
C SER A 141 3.83 8.40 -0.40
N VAL A 142 4.60 7.77 0.46
CA VAL A 142 4.65 8.06 1.90
C VAL A 142 6.00 8.65 2.27
N TYR A 143 6.01 9.91 2.64
CA TYR A 143 7.20 10.62 3.09
C TYR A 143 7.19 10.74 4.61
N MET A 144 8.22 10.22 5.26
CA MET A 144 8.39 10.25 6.70
C MET A 144 9.57 11.13 7.09
N GLN A 145 9.34 12.01 8.05
CA GLN A 145 10.35 12.79 8.74
C GLN A 145 10.53 12.17 10.13
N ILE A 146 11.70 11.60 10.38
CA ILE A 146 12.03 10.83 11.59
C ILE A 146 13.02 11.62 12.41
N GLY A 147 12.69 11.87 13.68
CA GLY A 147 13.49 12.71 14.57
C GLY A 147 13.35 14.21 14.27
N GLU A 148 14.23 15.01 14.83
CA GLU A 148 14.21 16.48 14.74
C GLU A 148 15.60 17.08 14.53
N GLY A 149 15.63 18.29 13.99
CA GLY A 149 16.83 19.11 13.92
C GLY A 149 17.90 18.57 12.95
N ARG A 150 19.15 18.44 13.42
CA ARG A 150 20.28 18.01 12.59
C ARG A 150 20.28 16.51 12.31
N ASP A 151 19.64 15.73 13.17
CA ASP A 151 19.57 14.27 13.10
C ASP A 151 18.26 13.79 12.44
N GLU A 152 17.46 14.72 11.87
CA GLU A 152 16.25 14.38 11.11
C GLU A 152 16.60 13.53 9.89
N HIS A 153 16.01 12.33 9.80
CA HIS A 153 16.13 11.43 8.67
C HIS A 153 14.85 11.43 7.82
N LYS A 154 14.99 11.54 6.50
CA LYS A 154 13.89 11.65 5.54
C LYS A 154 13.80 10.40 4.71
N LEU A 155 12.76 9.61 4.98
CA LEU A 155 12.49 8.33 4.36
C LEU A 155 11.27 8.46 3.43
N LEU A 156 11.42 8.00 2.17
CA LEU A 156 10.34 7.98 1.19
C LEU A 156 10.06 6.54 0.74
N PHE A 157 8.81 6.12 0.89
CA PHE A 157 8.26 4.94 0.21
C PHE A 157 7.48 5.41 -1.02
N SER A 158 7.81 4.90 -2.21
CA SER A 158 7.07 5.26 -3.41
C SER A 158 5.63 4.73 -3.41
N GLY A 159 5.37 3.62 -2.70
CA GLY A 159 4.27 2.75 -3.04
C GLY A 159 4.40 2.30 -4.49
N ASP A 160 3.32 1.87 -5.12
CA ASP A 160 3.28 1.72 -6.57
C ASP A 160 3.09 3.09 -7.20
N ILE A 161 3.98 3.47 -8.11
CA ILE A 161 4.06 4.85 -8.61
C ILE A 161 3.92 4.94 -10.12
N LYS A 162 3.22 5.97 -10.60
CA LYS A 162 3.11 6.28 -12.02
C LYS A 162 3.48 7.72 -12.32
N TYR A 163 4.54 7.90 -13.10
CA TYR A 163 5.08 9.22 -13.47
C TYR A 163 4.34 9.91 -14.61
N GLU A 164 3.58 9.15 -15.41
CA GLU A 164 2.84 9.68 -16.54
C GLU A 164 1.36 9.83 -16.20
N LYS A 165 0.77 10.94 -16.64
CA LYS A 165 -0.67 11.13 -16.57
C LYS A 165 -1.39 9.99 -17.30
N SER A 166 -2.37 9.38 -16.65
CA SER A 166 -3.27 8.40 -17.26
C SER A 166 -4.57 9.06 -17.72
N TRP A 167 -5.47 8.26 -18.29
CA TRP A 167 -6.79 8.75 -18.68
C TRP A 167 -7.67 9.10 -17.47
N LEU A 168 -7.42 8.46 -16.32
CA LEU A 168 -8.22 8.58 -15.11
C LEU A 168 -7.49 9.31 -13.98
N PHE A 169 -6.15 9.25 -13.95
CA PHE A 169 -5.36 9.79 -12.84
C PHE A 169 -4.27 10.72 -13.32
N ASP A 170 -4.01 11.76 -12.55
CA ASP A 170 -2.85 12.60 -12.74
C ASP A 170 -1.55 11.84 -12.40
N ALA A 171 -0.44 12.31 -12.96
CA ALA A 171 0.87 11.77 -12.65
C ALA A 171 1.20 11.91 -11.14
N ALA A 172 2.12 11.07 -10.67
CA ALA A 172 2.64 11.17 -9.32
C ALA A 172 3.15 12.57 -9.00
N THR A 173 2.87 13.03 -7.80
CA THR A 173 3.33 14.33 -7.30
C THR A 173 4.69 14.15 -6.63
N VAL A 174 5.70 14.93 -7.03
CA VAL A 174 7.01 14.95 -6.41
C VAL A 174 7.22 16.33 -5.78
N ARG A 175 6.95 16.44 -4.47
CA ARG A 175 7.10 17.69 -3.70
C ARG A 175 8.14 17.58 -2.57
N PHE A 176 9.06 16.62 -2.69
CA PHE A 176 10.04 16.34 -1.65
C PHE A 176 11.35 17.07 -1.94
N ASN A 177 11.75 17.97 -1.05
CA ASN A 177 12.98 18.78 -1.22
C ASN A 177 14.25 17.97 -0.94
N LYS A 178 14.18 16.94 -0.08
CA LYS A 178 15.30 16.10 0.32
C LYS A 178 14.76 14.72 0.73
N VAL A 179 15.44 13.68 0.30
CA VAL A 179 15.20 12.29 0.70
C VAL A 179 16.56 11.68 1.05
N ASP A 180 16.70 11.14 2.25
CA ASP A 180 17.93 10.48 2.70
C ASP A 180 17.89 8.98 2.37
N THR A 181 16.70 8.36 2.45
CA THR A 181 16.48 6.97 2.06
C THR A 181 15.23 6.86 1.19
N LEU A 182 15.35 6.15 0.07
CA LEU A 182 14.25 5.84 -0.84
C LEU A 182 14.00 4.34 -0.91
N VAL A 183 12.76 3.94 -0.63
CA VAL A 183 12.24 2.59 -0.92
C VAL A 183 11.33 2.72 -2.13
N VAL A 184 11.75 2.18 -3.27
CA VAL A 184 11.06 2.31 -4.55
C VAL A 184 10.68 0.95 -5.10
N GLU A 185 9.48 0.87 -5.70
CA GLU A 185 9.04 -0.32 -6.44
C GLU A 185 9.94 -0.59 -7.65
N SER A 186 9.90 -1.82 -8.13
CA SER A 186 10.66 -2.24 -9.31
C SER A 186 9.88 -3.24 -10.19
N THR A 187 8.56 -3.09 -10.26
CA THR A 187 7.66 -3.97 -11.03
C THR A 187 8.10 -4.11 -12.47
N TYR A 188 8.53 -3.03 -13.09
CA TYR A 188 9.08 -3.00 -14.44
C TYR A 188 10.59 -2.72 -14.48
N GLY A 189 11.31 -2.98 -13.39
CA GLY A 189 12.75 -2.70 -13.25
C GLY A 189 13.68 -3.69 -13.96
N GLY A 190 13.16 -4.75 -14.56
CA GLY A 190 13.96 -5.73 -15.28
C GLY A 190 14.45 -5.23 -16.65
N PRO A 191 15.61 -5.69 -17.14
CA PRO A 191 16.19 -5.23 -18.42
C PRO A 191 15.33 -5.60 -19.65
N GLN A 192 14.42 -6.56 -19.49
CA GLN A 192 13.46 -6.99 -20.51
C GLN A 192 12.09 -6.30 -20.39
N SER A 193 11.87 -5.48 -19.38
CA SER A 193 10.57 -4.83 -19.09
C SER A 193 10.41 -3.53 -19.88
N ILE A 194 10.64 -3.59 -21.20
CA ILE A 194 10.44 -2.45 -22.09
C ILE A 194 8.97 -2.43 -22.50
N GLN A 195 8.27 -1.38 -22.10
CA GLN A 195 6.85 -1.19 -22.42
C GLN A 195 6.70 -0.29 -23.67
N PRO A 196 5.70 -0.55 -24.54
CA PRO A 196 5.35 0.38 -25.59
C PRO A 196 4.83 1.70 -25.00
N THR A 197 4.89 2.77 -25.77
CA THR A 197 4.24 4.02 -25.36
C THR A 197 2.72 3.78 -25.21
N ARG A 198 2.06 4.55 -24.35
CA ARG A 198 0.60 4.48 -24.18
C ARG A 198 -0.13 4.70 -25.51
N GLN A 199 0.35 5.63 -26.34
CA GLN A 199 -0.24 5.91 -27.66
C GLN A 199 -0.17 4.67 -28.55
N GLN A 200 0.97 3.99 -28.61
CA GLN A 200 1.13 2.75 -29.38
C GLN A 200 0.21 1.64 -28.85
N ALA A 201 0.22 1.39 -27.53
CA ALA A 201 -0.64 0.38 -26.93
C ALA A 201 -2.15 0.65 -27.18
N THR A 202 -2.55 1.93 -27.16
CA THR A 202 -3.94 2.32 -27.47
C THR A 202 -4.27 2.04 -28.96
N GLN A 203 -3.37 2.37 -29.89
CA GLN A 203 -3.57 2.09 -31.30
C GLN A 203 -3.64 0.59 -31.57
N ASP A 204 -2.70 -0.19 -30.99
CA ASP A 204 -2.68 -1.65 -31.15
C ASP A 204 -3.98 -2.29 -30.65
N LEU A 205 -4.53 -1.80 -29.52
CA LEU A 205 -5.83 -2.26 -29.00
C LEU A 205 -6.97 -1.90 -29.95
N GLN A 206 -7.02 -0.68 -30.50
CA GLN A 206 -8.04 -0.27 -31.45
C GLN A 206 -8.00 -1.12 -32.70
N ASP A 207 -6.81 -1.34 -33.26
CA ASP A 207 -6.63 -2.16 -34.45
C ASP A 207 -7.06 -3.61 -34.21
N LEU A 208 -6.72 -4.19 -33.04
CA LEU A 208 -7.16 -5.52 -32.65
C LEU A 208 -8.69 -5.63 -32.56
N ILE A 209 -9.36 -4.63 -31.95
CA ILE A 209 -10.82 -4.60 -31.84
C ILE A 209 -11.46 -4.53 -33.23
N VAL A 210 -11.00 -3.62 -34.10
CA VAL A 210 -11.53 -3.46 -35.47
C VAL A 210 -11.34 -4.74 -36.27
N ASP A 211 -10.16 -5.35 -36.27
CA ASP A 211 -9.88 -6.59 -36.99
C ASP A 211 -10.77 -7.75 -36.48
N THR A 212 -10.94 -7.88 -35.16
CA THR A 212 -11.76 -8.92 -34.55
C THR A 212 -13.23 -8.78 -34.93
N LEU A 213 -13.77 -7.55 -34.98
CA LEU A 213 -15.16 -7.29 -35.33
C LEU A 213 -15.43 -7.36 -36.85
N SER A 214 -14.36 -7.31 -37.66
CA SER A 214 -14.45 -7.38 -39.14
C SER A 214 -14.42 -8.81 -39.70
N ARG A 215 -14.13 -9.79 -38.89
CA ARG A 215 -14.11 -11.23 -39.20
C ARG A 215 -15.48 -11.85 -38.97
#